data_7f9f52fb45d908c087d68439e4892bd2
#
_entry.id   7f9f52fb45d908c087d68439e4892bd2
#
_cell.length_a   1.000
_cell.length_b   1.000
_cell.length_c   1.000
_cell.angle_alpha   90.00
_cell.angle_beta   90.00
_cell.angle_gamma   90.00
#
_symmetry.space_group_name_H-M   'P 1'
#
loop_
_entity.id
_entity.type
_entity.pdbx_description
1 polymer ?
#
loop_
_entity_poly.entity_id
_entity_poly.type
_entity_poly.pdbx_seq_one_letter_code
_entity_poly.pdbx_strand_id
1 'polypeptide(L)'
;MNKFENFLRKIDIQKYAYLRQIKTVEQDLSRELLPLEIFYQHYWETTDFKDYDEVFKIYWSEKRSYIREFKKKYFYGCKLQFVKEGFKARLYRIWMSILTQFHFQYLWNALFAEKLKSTPELDMQGIDGVVELKSKKVGIQVKKVSYRREASDRRFTRRQQRHADIIVEVPYLVIDEEELKSKLENPRVRESTKDKCRKALEVFDENFIKFDNGFVIFRREYLERIYQTILEKIKTARRGDKITYEEILIW
;
A
#
# COMPACT_ATOMS: atom_id res chain seq x y z
N MET A 1 10.06 -14.03 5.47
CA MET A 1 8.76 -14.21 4.81
C MET A 1 7.73 -14.86 5.74
N ASN A 2 7.83 -16.15 6.05
CA ASN A 2 6.84 -16.85 6.87
C ASN A 2 6.50 -16.18 8.22
N LYS A 3 7.49 -15.59 8.91
CA LYS A 3 7.26 -14.88 10.18
C LYS A 3 6.35 -13.66 10.00
N PHE A 4 6.52 -12.92 8.90
CA PHE A 4 5.70 -11.74 8.58
C PHE A 4 4.27 -12.15 8.17
N GLU A 5 4.12 -13.16 7.32
CA GLU A 5 2.79 -13.68 6.96
C GLU A 5 2.03 -14.23 8.17
N ASN A 6 2.71 -14.92 9.07
CA ASN A 6 2.10 -15.38 10.33
C ASN A 6 1.63 -14.21 11.21
N PHE A 7 2.37 -13.10 11.22
CA PHE A 7 1.93 -11.87 11.87
C PHE A 7 0.67 -11.31 11.18
N LEU A 8 0.68 -11.18 9.84
CA LEU A 8 -0.47 -10.66 9.08
C LEU A 8 -1.75 -11.48 9.31
N ARG A 9 -1.64 -12.82 9.40
CA ARG A 9 -2.78 -13.72 9.69
C ARG A 9 -3.38 -13.50 11.09
N LYS A 10 -2.57 -13.05 12.05
CA LYS A 10 -2.99 -12.83 13.45
C LYS A 10 -3.60 -11.47 13.71
N ILE A 11 -3.52 -10.54 12.76
CA ILE A 11 -4.11 -9.21 12.91
C ILE A 11 -5.63 -9.33 13.05
N ASP A 12 -6.18 -8.83 14.16
CA ASP A 12 -7.63 -8.69 14.32
C ASP A 12 -8.13 -7.44 13.61
N ILE A 13 -8.42 -7.59 12.30
CA ILE A 13 -8.92 -6.49 11.46
C ILE A 13 -10.29 -6.02 11.92
N GLN A 14 -11.13 -6.91 12.45
CA GLN A 14 -12.49 -6.58 12.89
C GLN A 14 -12.47 -5.66 14.11
N LYS A 15 -11.53 -5.84 15.03
CA LYS A 15 -11.29 -4.92 16.17
C LYS A 15 -11.12 -3.46 15.73
N TYR A 16 -10.58 -3.23 14.55
CA TYR A 16 -10.27 -1.89 14.03
C TYR A 16 -11.22 -1.44 12.91
N ALA A 17 -12.25 -2.22 12.57
CA ALA A 17 -13.15 -1.91 11.45
C ALA A 17 -13.80 -0.53 11.59
N TYR A 18 -14.19 -0.13 12.81
CA TYR A 18 -14.80 1.18 13.10
C TYR A 18 -13.88 2.36 12.75
N LEU A 19 -12.55 2.20 12.81
CA LEU A 19 -11.59 3.25 12.48
C LEU A 19 -11.65 3.66 11.00
N ARG A 20 -12.10 2.78 10.11
CA ARG A 20 -12.23 3.08 8.67
C ARG A 20 -13.27 4.16 8.38
N GLN A 21 -14.26 4.30 9.27
CA GLN A 21 -15.35 5.27 9.14
C GLN A 21 -14.98 6.66 9.67
N ILE A 22 -13.96 6.76 10.54
CA ILE A 22 -13.54 8.01 11.15
C ILE A 22 -12.63 8.78 10.19
N LYS A 23 -13.09 9.96 9.76
CA LYS A 23 -12.36 10.87 8.85
C LYS A 23 -12.09 12.24 9.49
N THR A 24 -11.78 12.26 10.76
CA THR A 24 -11.56 13.51 11.51
C THR A 24 -10.24 14.18 11.11
N VAL A 25 -9.16 13.43 10.97
CA VAL A 25 -7.83 13.93 10.61
C VAL A 25 -7.55 13.58 9.14
N GLU A 26 -7.97 14.46 8.23
CA GLU A 26 -7.76 14.32 6.77
C GLU A 26 -6.79 15.37 6.21
N GLN A 27 -6.36 16.34 7.01
CA GLN A 27 -5.36 17.34 6.64
C GLN A 27 -4.02 16.68 6.34
N ASP A 28 -3.24 17.28 5.45
CA ASP A 28 -1.89 16.81 5.16
C ASP A 28 -1.04 16.83 6.43
N LEU A 29 -0.45 15.68 6.73
CA LEU A 29 0.47 15.56 7.85
C LEU A 29 1.84 16.12 7.46
N SER A 30 2.42 16.96 8.32
CA SER A 30 3.81 17.36 8.16
C SER A 30 4.74 16.15 8.30
N ARG A 31 5.97 16.29 7.81
CA ARG A 31 6.96 15.20 7.86
C ARG A 31 7.14 14.64 9.27
N GLU A 32 7.15 15.50 10.27
CA GLU A 32 7.34 15.15 11.68
C GLU A 32 6.18 14.31 12.24
N LEU A 33 4.99 14.43 11.63
CA LEU A 33 3.79 13.68 12.00
C LEU A 33 3.59 12.39 11.20
N LEU A 34 4.43 12.14 10.19
CA LEU A 34 4.35 10.87 9.47
C LEU A 34 4.85 9.71 10.35
N PRO A 35 4.17 8.55 10.33
CA PRO A 35 4.55 7.39 11.14
C PRO A 35 5.63 6.51 10.48
N LEU A 36 6.15 6.89 9.32
CA LEU A 36 6.97 6.02 8.47
C LEU A 36 8.20 5.50 9.19
N GLU A 37 8.96 6.36 9.89
CA GLU A 37 10.16 5.96 10.62
C GLU A 37 9.86 4.83 11.62
N ILE A 38 8.74 4.95 12.37
CA ILE A 38 8.30 3.94 13.35
C ILE A 38 7.92 2.64 12.65
N PHE A 39 7.19 2.72 11.53
CA PHE A 39 6.79 1.53 10.78
C PHE A 39 8.00 0.81 10.17
N TYR A 40 8.92 1.55 9.55
CA TYR A 40 10.14 0.96 8.99
C TYR A 40 11.00 0.31 10.07
N GLN A 41 11.20 0.97 11.21
CA GLN A 41 11.94 0.42 12.34
C GLN A 41 11.38 -0.94 12.78
N HIS A 42 10.05 -1.03 13.02
CA HIS A 42 9.45 -2.25 13.56
C HIS A 42 9.22 -3.34 12.53
N TYR A 43 8.78 -2.98 11.31
CA TYR A 43 8.36 -3.98 10.33
C TYR A 43 9.40 -4.29 9.26
N TRP A 44 10.41 -3.45 9.07
CA TRP A 44 11.43 -3.66 8.06
C TRP A 44 12.82 -3.90 8.65
N GLU A 45 13.30 -3.05 9.55
CA GLU A 45 14.67 -3.09 10.07
C GLU A 45 14.83 -4.13 11.18
N THR A 46 14.02 -4.06 12.23
CA THR A 46 14.14 -4.95 13.39
C THR A 46 13.30 -6.22 13.28
N THR A 47 12.31 -6.26 12.38
CA THR A 47 11.34 -7.35 12.26
C THR A 47 10.63 -7.69 13.60
N ASP A 48 10.46 -6.67 14.46
CA ASP A 48 9.70 -6.72 15.71
C ASP A 48 8.25 -6.33 15.42
N PHE A 49 7.48 -7.29 14.89
CA PHE A 49 6.13 -7.09 14.38
C PHE A 49 5.14 -6.81 15.50
N LYS A 50 4.99 -5.54 15.84
CA LYS A 50 4.05 -5.05 16.85
C LYS A 50 2.62 -4.99 16.32
N ASP A 51 1.64 -5.16 17.20
CA ASP A 51 0.26 -4.93 16.85
C ASP A 51 -0.03 -3.43 16.67
N TYR A 52 -1.23 -3.11 16.15
CA TYR A 52 -1.57 -1.73 15.86
C TYR A 52 -1.67 -0.84 17.11
N ASP A 53 -2.21 -1.34 18.22
CA ASP A 53 -2.35 -0.56 19.44
C ASP A 53 -0.98 -0.25 20.07
N GLU A 54 -0.03 -1.17 20.01
CA GLU A 54 1.36 -0.97 20.46
C GLU A 54 2.04 0.12 19.62
N VAL A 55 1.97 0.01 18.29
CA VAL A 55 2.56 1.01 17.39
C VAL A 55 1.92 2.38 17.55
N PHE A 56 0.59 2.42 17.68
CA PHE A 56 -0.10 3.68 17.92
C PHE A 56 0.30 4.32 19.26
N LYS A 57 0.52 3.52 20.30
CA LYS A 57 1.01 4.01 21.62
C LYS A 57 2.41 4.62 21.49
N ILE A 58 3.33 3.98 20.76
CA ILE A 58 4.68 4.51 20.48
C ILE A 58 4.56 5.83 19.74
N TYR A 59 3.83 5.85 18.62
CA TYR A 59 3.61 7.06 17.82
C TYR A 59 3.03 8.22 18.65
N TRP A 60 2.00 7.96 19.44
CA TRP A 60 1.34 8.98 20.26
C TRP A 60 2.27 9.57 21.31
N SER A 61 3.17 8.76 21.86
CA SER A 61 4.18 9.21 22.83
C SER A 61 5.26 10.06 22.16
N GLU A 62 5.86 9.57 21.09
CA GLU A 62 7.00 10.21 20.42
C GLU A 62 6.60 11.50 19.70
N LYS A 63 5.44 11.53 19.06
CA LYS A 63 4.98 12.68 18.27
C LYS A 63 4.14 13.69 19.07
N ARG A 64 4.09 13.57 20.39
CA ARG A 64 3.18 14.32 21.26
C ARG A 64 3.26 15.84 21.11
N SER A 65 4.45 16.41 20.96
CA SER A 65 4.65 17.86 20.75
C SER A 65 4.05 18.33 19.43
N TYR A 66 4.38 17.64 18.34
CA TYR A 66 3.86 17.95 16.99
C TYR A 66 2.34 17.78 16.89
N ILE A 67 1.78 16.78 17.59
CA ILE A 67 0.32 16.58 17.67
C ILE A 67 -0.37 17.74 18.39
N ARG A 68 0.23 18.30 19.43
CA ARG A 68 -0.31 19.47 20.14
C ARG A 68 -0.31 20.70 19.23
N GLU A 69 0.74 20.93 18.47
CA GLU A 69 0.83 22.03 17.50
C GLU A 69 -0.20 21.87 16.38
N PHE A 70 -0.30 20.65 15.82
CA PHE A 70 -1.31 20.30 14.83
C PHE A 70 -2.74 20.55 15.36
N LYS A 71 -3.01 20.14 16.61
CA LYS A 71 -4.30 20.41 17.26
C LYS A 71 -4.58 21.91 17.37
N LYS A 72 -3.61 22.71 17.78
CA LYS A 72 -3.78 24.17 17.87
C LYS A 72 -4.12 24.78 16.52
N LYS A 73 -3.48 24.30 15.45
CA LYS A 73 -3.65 24.84 14.10
C LYS A 73 -4.98 24.46 13.46
N TYR A 74 -5.40 23.20 13.58
CA TYR A 74 -6.51 22.65 12.80
C TYR A 74 -7.74 22.29 13.65
N PHE A 75 -7.59 22.12 14.96
CA PHE A 75 -8.60 21.63 15.88
C PHE A 75 -8.69 22.50 17.15
N TYR A 76 -8.63 23.81 16.95
CA TYR A 76 -8.77 24.75 18.06
C TYR A 76 -10.09 24.53 18.80
N GLY A 77 -10.04 24.51 20.15
CA GLY A 77 -11.20 24.23 20.98
C GLY A 77 -11.63 22.76 21.11
N CYS A 78 -11.19 21.88 20.22
CA CYS A 78 -11.53 20.45 20.33
C CYS A 78 -10.84 19.76 21.51
N LYS A 79 -11.52 18.77 22.12
CA LYS A 79 -10.90 17.90 23.13
C LYS A 79 -9.77 17.09 22.52
N LEU A 80 -8.68 16.87 23.26
CA LEU A 80 -7.54 16.09 22.81
C LEU A 80 -7.93 14.64 22.44
N GLN A 81 -8.89 14.06 23.16
CA GLN A 81 -9.39 12.71 22.88
C GLN A 81 -10.03 12.62 21.48
N PHE A 82 -10.79 13.62 21.05
CA PHE A 82 -11.36 13.67 19.71
C PHE A 82 -10.28 13.65 18.61
N VAL A 83 -9.22 14.44 18.80
CA VAL A 83 -8.09 14.48 17.87
C VAL A 83 -7.31 13.16 17.90
N LYS A 84 -7.17 12.53 19.08
CA LYS A 84 -6.52 11.23 19.25
C LYS A 84 -7.21 10.13 18.44
N GLU A 85 -8.54 10.05 18.50
CA GLU A 85 -9.30 9.08 17.70
C GLU A 85 -9.15 9.32 16.20
N GLY A 86 -9.10 10.59 15.78
CA GLY A 86 -8.82 10.96 14.39
C GLY A 86 -7.44 10.49 13.92
N PHE A 87 -6.39 10.72 14.72
CA PHE A 87 -5.05 10.20 14.44
C PHE A 87 -5.03 8.67 14.45
N LYS A 88 -5.69 8.03 15.42
CA LYS A 88 -5.79 6.58 15.48
C LYS A 88 -6.40 6.03 14.18
N ALA A 89 -7.46 6.62 13.69
CA ALA A 89 -8.08 6.21 12.44
C ALA A 89 -7.18 6.47 11.20
N ARG A 90 -6.54 7.62 11.14
CA ARG A 90 -5.63 7.97 10.04
C ARG A 90 -4.43 7.01 9.98
N LEU A 91 -3.76 6.80 11.11
CA LEU A 91 -2.61 5.91 11.20
C LEU A 91 -2.98 4.45 10.87
N TYR A 92 -4.16 3.98 11.26
CA TYR A 92 -4.61 2.65 10.92
C TYR A 92 -4.67 2.44 9.40
N ARG A 93 -5.19 3.43 8.67
CA ARG A 93 -5.23 3.35 7.19
C ARG A 93 -3.82 3.32 6.58
N ILE A 94 -2.90 4.14 7.10
CA ILE A 94 -1.49 4.14 6.66
C ILE A 94 -0.82 2.81 7.02
N TRP A 95 -1.04 2.29 8.22
CA TRP A 95 -0.48 1.02 8.69
C TRP A 95 -0.91 -0.15 7.81
N MET A 96 -2.19 -0.27 7.49
CA MET A 96 -2.69 -1.31 6.59
C MET A 96 -2.08 -1.22 5.19
N SER A 97 -1.89 0.00 4.68
CA SER A 97 -1.25 0.20 3.37
C SER A 97 0.22 -0.20 3.38
N ILE A 98 0.96 0.20 4.41
CA ILE A 98 2.39 -0.08 4.48
C ILE A 98 2.69 -1.56 4.76
N LEU A 99 1.83 -2.27 5.50
CA LEU A 99 1.95 -3.72 5.67
C LEU A 99 1.82 -4.46 4.34
N THR A 100 0.91 -4.01 3.46
CA THR A 100 0.78 -4.56 2.10
C THR A 100 2.03 -4.31 1.27
N GLN A 101 2.58 -3.10 1.35
CA GLN A 101 3.83 -2.71 0.70
C GLN A 101 5.00 -3.57 1.21
N PHE A 102 5.14 -3.76 2.53
CA PHE A 102 6.17 -4.61 3.09
C PHE A 102 6.00 -6.08 2.70
N HIS A 103 4.77 -6.59 2.58
CA HIS A 103 4.56 -7.94 2.07
C HIS A 103 5.13 -8.09 0.65
N PHE A 104 4.85 -7.14 -0.24
CA PHE A 104 5.43 -7.11 -1.58
C PHE A 104 6.96 -7.13 -1.54
N GLN A 105 7.57 -6.27 -0.72
CA GLN A 105 9.02 -6.14 -0.61
C GLN A 105 9.68 -7.41 -0.03
N TYR A 106 9.09 -8.02 1.00
CA TYR A 106 9.56 -9.29 1.56
C TYR A 106 9.47 -10.42 0.55
N LEU A 107 8.36 -10.49 -0.19
CA LEU A 107 8.15 -11.52 -1.20
C LEU A 107 9.14 -11.33 -2.36
N TRP A 108 9.33 -10.10 -2.83
CA TRP A 108 10.34 -9.76 -3.83
C TRP A 108 11.73 -10.21 -3.41
N ASN A 109 12.14 -9.84 -2.20
CA ASN A 109 13.46 -10.18 -1.68
C ASN A 109 13.66 -11.68 -1.40
N ALA A 110 12.58 -12.43 -1.25
CA ALA A 110 12.63 -13.89 -1.14
C ALA A 110 12.75 -14.58 -2.50
N LEU A 111 12.18 -13.99 -3.56
CA LEU A 111 12.09 -14.59 -4.88
C LEU A 111 13.27 -14.28 -5.79
N PHE A 112 13.75 -13.03 -5.76
CA PHE A 112 14.71 -12.54 -6.76
C PHE A 112 16.09 -12.27 -6.16
N ALA A 113 17.12 -12.38 -7.01
CA ALA A 113 18.50 -12.09 -6.61
C ALA A 113 18.70 -10.59 -6.36
N GLU A 114 18.12 -9.76 -7.23
CA GLU A 114 18.17 -8.31 -7.13
C GLU A 114 17.26 -7.84 -6.01
N LYS A 115 17.89 -7.39 -4.90
CA LYS A 115 17.18 -7.02 -3.69
C LYS A 115 16.58 -5.62 -3.79
N LEU A 116 15.32 -5.51 -3.43
CA LEU A 116 14.60 -4.27 -3.33
C LEU A 116 15.00 -3.57 -2.03
N LYS A 117 15.50 -2.33 -2.16
CA LYS A 117 15.87 -1.46 -1.04
C LYS A 117 14.76 -0.49 -0.77
N SER A 118 14.38 -0.33 0.49
CA SER A 118 13.30 0.55 0.91
C SER A 118 13.69 1.33 2.15
N THR A 119 13.33 2.61 2.19
CA THR A 119 13.57 3.51 3.32
C THR A 119 12.40 4.48 3.50
N PRO A 120 12.24 5.06 4.70
CA PRO A 120 11.22 6.10 4.93
C PRO A 120 11.33 7.28 3.96
N GLU A 121 12.56 7.66 3.58
CA GLU A 121 12.80 8.77 2.65
C GLU A 121 12.31 8.48 1.24
N LEU A 122 12.49 7.25 0.75
CA LEU A 122 11.98 6.82 -0.56
C LEU A 122 10.46 6.82 -0.56
N ASP A 123 9.84 6.28 0.49
CA ASP A 123 8.38 6.24 0.65
C ASP A 123 7.78 7.66 0.66
N MET A 124 8.40 8.60 1.38
CA MET A 124 8.00 10.02 1.34
C MET A 124 8.12 10.66 -0.05
N GLN A 125 8.90 10.09 -0.96
CA GLN A 125 8.97 10.52 -2.36
C GLN A 125 7.95 9.78 -3.26
N GLY A 126 7.16 8.88 -2.68
CA GLY A 126 6.22 8.03 -3.41
C GLY A 126 6.90 6.91 -4.17
N ILE A 127 7.99 6.39 -3.62
CA ILE A 127 8.72 5.21 -4.10
C ILE A 127 8.80 4.21 -2.96
N ASP A 128 8.06 3.12 -3.06
CA ASP A 128 8.00 2.11 -2.01
C ASP A 128 9.28 1.29 -1.89
N GLY A 129 10.04 1.21 -2.97
CA GLY A 129 11.36 0.62 -2.97
C GLY A 129 12.10 0.81 -4.29
N VAL A 130 13.41 0.64 -4.27
CA VAL A 130 14.27 0.74 -5.45
C VAL A 130 15.04 -0.56 -5.63
N VAL A 131 15.08 -1.04 -6.86
CA VAL A 131 15.87 -2.20 -7.28
C VAL A 131 16.72 -1.83 -8.49
N GLU A 132 17.92 -2.41 -8.61
CA GLU A 132 18.78 -2.24 -9.76
C GLU A 132 18.58 -3.42 -10.71
N LEU A 133 18.08 -3.17 -11.92
CA LEU A 133 17.80 -4.15 -12.95
C LEU A 133 18.48 -3.72 -14.27
N LYS A 134 19.35 -4.54 -14.81
CA LYS A 134 20.08 -4.24 -16.07
C LYS A 134 20.70 -2.85 -16.09
N SER A 135 21.39 -2.48 -14.99
CA SER A 135 22.05 -1.19 -14.81
C SER A 135 21.12 0.04 -14.78
N LYS A 136 19.81 -0.18 -14.62
CA LYS A 136 18.83 0.89 -14.39
C LYS A 136 18.29 0.81 -12.97
N LYS A 137 18.14 1.97 -12.33
CA LYS A 137 17.46 2.09 -11.04
C LYS A 137 15.96 2.14 -11.28
N VAL A 138 15.26 1.08 -10.89
CA VAL A 138 13.81 0.95 -11.03
C VAL A 138 13.16 1.21 -9.69
N GLY A 139 12.37 2.27 -9.61
CA GLY A 139 11.53 2.56 -8.45
C GLY A 139 10.20 1.80 -8.55
N ILE A 140 9.85 1.11 -7.50
CA ILE A 140 8.58 0.37 -7.40
C ILE A 140 7.59 1.20 -6.58
N GLN A 141 6.36 1.25 -7.03
CA GLN A 141 5.23 1.86 -6.33
C GLN A 141 4.06 0.87 -6.30
N VAL A 142 3.75 0.33 -5.13
CA VAL A 142 2.60 -0.55 -4.92
C VAL A 142 1.34 0.29 -4.84
N LYS A 143 0.49 0.21 -5.85
CA LYS A 143 -0.67 1.07 -5.99
C LYS A 143 -1.98 0.30 -5.82
N LYS A 144 -2.78 0.71 -4.83
CA LYS A 144 -4.13 0.18 -4.69
C LYS A 144 -4.97 0.60 -5.89
N VAL A 145 -5.54 -0.38 -6.57
CA VAL A 145 -6.44 -0.18 -7.70
C VAL A 145 -7.83 -0.73 -7.36
N SER A 146 -8.84 -0.16 -7.98
CA SER A 146 -10.21 -0.67 -7.89
C SER A 146 -10.66 -1.19 -9.25
N TYR A 147 -11.64 -2.09 -9.26
CA TYR A 147 -12.25 -2.57 -10.49
C TYR A 147 -12.97 -1.48 -11.31
N ARG A 148 -13.17 -0.28 -10.69
CA ARG A 148 -13.79 0.88 -11.36
C ARG A 148 -12.80 1.69 -12.20
N ARG A 149 -11.51 1.34 -12.19
CA ARG A 149 -10.40 2.04 -12.84
C ARG A 149 -10.30 3.52 -12.45
N GLU A 150 -9.21 3.86 -11.82
CA GLU A 150 -8.78 5.24 -11.63
C GLU A 150 -7.64 5.52 -12.62
N ALA A 151 -7.70 6.65 -13.33
CA ALA A 151 -6.65 7.04 -14.26
C ALA A 151 -5.31 7.19 -13.51
N SER A 152 -4.28 6.57 -14.05
CA SER A 152 -2.92 6.74 -13.52
C SER A 152 -2.28 8.00 -14.11
N ASP A 153 -1.64 8.80 -13.26
CA ASP A 153 -0.80 9.90 -13.75
C ASP A 153 0.50 9.31 -14.34
N ARG A 154 0.65 9.45 -15.65
CA ARG A 154 1.81 8.93 -16.39
C ARG A 154 3.08 9.73 -16.16
N ARG A 155 2.98 10.87 -15.46
CA ARG A 155 4.14 11.75 -15.26
C ARG A 155 4.95 11.37 -14.04
N PHE A 156 6.21 11.27 -14.27
CA PHE A 156 7.25 11.07 -13.28
C PHE A 156 7.57 12.41 -12.60
N THR A 157 7.49 12.47 -11.27
CA THR A 157 7.78 13.72 -10.56
C THR A 157 9.29 13.98 -10.51
N ARG A 158 9.70 15.27 -10.50
CA ARG A 158 11.13 15.64 -10.35
C ARG A 158 11.77 15.05 -9.07
N ARG A 159 11.00 14.84 -8.03
CA ARG A 159 11.49 14.23 -6.76
C ARG A 159 11.84 12.76 -6.97
N GLN A 160 10.98 12.01 -7.62
CA GLN A 160 11.20 10.60 -7.92
C GLN A 160 12.40 10.38 -8.85
N GLN A 161 12.60 11.26 -9.84
CA GLN A 161 13.72 11.20 -10.80
C GLN A 161 15.12 11.27 -10.17
N ARG A 162 15.23 11.72 -8.92
CA ARG A 162 16.51 11.74 -8.18
C ARG A 162 16.88 10.36 -7.65
N HIS A 163 15.91 9.48 -7.46
CA HIS A 163 16.09 8.19 -6.80
C HIS A 163 15.98 7.00 -7.74
N ALA A 164 15.28 7.15 -8.87
CA ALA A 164 15.07 6.10 -9.85
C ALA A 164 15.16 6.65 -11.29
N ASP A 165 15.55 5.78 -12.23
CA ASP A 165 15.54 6.11 -13.66
C ASP A 165 14.15 5.86 -14.26
N ILE A 166 13.43 4.87 -13.75
CA ILE A 166 12.10 4.45 -14.20
C ILE A 166 11.24 4.17 -12.96
N ILE A 167 9.95 4.50 -13.02
CA ILE A 167 8.97 4.10 -12.01
C ILE A 167 8.05 3.03 -12.57
N VAL A 168 7.78 2.02 -11.75
CA VAL A 168 6.84 0.94 -12.06
C VAL A 168 5.73 0.94 -11.02
N GLU A 169 4.49 1.15 -11.46
CA GLU A 169 3.31 0.99 -10.60
C GLU A 169 2.88 -0.48 -10.57
N VAL A 170 3.00 -1.10 -9.41
CA VAL A 170 2.54 -2.47 -9.19
C VAL A 170 1.12 -2.43 -8.65
N PRO A 171 0.13 -2.91 -9.39
CA PRO A 171 -1.25 -2.88 -8.93
C PRO A 171 -1.50 -3.88 -7.80
N TYR A 172 -2.24 -3.41 -6.80
CA TYR A 172 -2.74 -4.19 -5.68
C TYR A 172 -4.27 -4.06 -5.63
N LEU A 173 -4.95 -5.15 -5.91
CA LEU A 173 -6.41 -5.19 -5.99
C LEU A 173 -7.01 -5.60 -4.64
N VAL A 174 -7.92 -4.78 -4.14
CA VAL A 174 -8.77 -5.13 -2.99
C VAL A 174 -10.22 -5.11 -3.45
N ILE A 175 -10.88 -6.23 -3.32
CA ILE A 175 -12.28 -6.41 -3.69
C ILE A 175 -13.12 -6.75 -2.46
N ASP A 176 -14.38 -6.38 -2.53
CA ASP A 176 -15.43 -6.92 -1.69
C ASP A 176 -16.15 -8.04 -2.50
N GLU A 177 -15.78 -9.28 -2.22
CA GLU A 177 -16.29 -10.42 -2.95
C GLU A 177 -17.80 -10.59 -2.81
N GLU A 178 -18.37 -10.29 -1.63
CA GLU A 178 -19.81 -10.37 -1.38
C GLU A 178 -20.55 -9.31 -2.19
N GLU A 179 -20.02 -8.08 -2.24
CA GLU A 179 -20.57 -7.01 -3.09
C GLU A 179 -20.53 -7.43 -4.57
N LEU A 180 -19.42 -8.01 -5.04
CA LEU A 180 -19.29 -8.42 -6.45
C LEU A 180 -20.22 -9.59 -6.78
N LYS A 181 -20.30 -10.61 -5.93
CA LYS A 181 -21.22 -11.75 -6.09
C LYS A 181 -22.68 -11.30 -6.10
N SER A 182 -23.07 -10.44 -5.16
CA SER A 182 -24.42 -9.85 -5.14
C SER A 182 -24.77 -9.10 -6.44
N LYS A 183 -23.80 -8.38 -7.03
CA LYS A 183 -24.01 -7.72 -8.33
C LYS A 183 -24.16 -8.71 -9.49
N LEU A 184 -23.46 -9.84 -9.46
CA LEU A 184 -23.58 -10.88 -10.47
C LEU A 184 -24.97 -11.55 -10.45
N GLU A 185 -25.53 -11.75 -9.27
CA GLU A 185 -26.84 -12.36 -9.07
C GLU A 185 -28.02 -11.40 -9.35
N ASN A 186 -27.77 -10.09 -9.26
CA ASN A 186 -28.82 -9.10 -9.43
C ASN A 186 -29.21 -8.93 -10.91
N PRO A 187 -30.46 -9.25 -11.30
CA PRO A 187 -30.92 -9.15 -12.69
C PRO A 187 -31.02 -7.72 -13.22
N ARG A 188 -31.03 -6.70 -12.32
CA ARG A 188 -31.10 -5.29 -12.71
C ARG A 188 -29.72 -4.70 -13.06
N VAL A 189 -28.64 -5.41 -12.78
CA VAL A 189 -27.29 -4.98 -13.11
C VAL A 189 -26.99 -5.28 -14.57
N ARG A 190 -26.48 -4.27 -15.29
CA ARG A 190 -26.10 -4.38 -16.70
C ARG A 190 -25.05 -5.47 -16.91
N GLU A 191 -25.15 -6.23 -18.02
CA GLU A 191 -24.21 -7.31 -18.31
C GLU A 191 -22.76 -6.82 -18.39
N SER A 192 -22.51 -5.65 -18.98
CA SER A 192 -21.17 -5.04 -19.01
C SER A 192 -20.56 -4.76 -17.60
N THR A 193 -21.42 -4.55 -16.60
CA THR A 193 -20.98 -4.42 -15.20
C THR A 193 -20.68 -5.78 -14.60
N LYS A 194 -21.52 -6.78 -14.91
CA LYS A 194 -21.29 -8.17 -14.49
C LYS A 194 -19.99 -8.73 -15.04
N ASP A 195 -19.67 -8.46 -16.32
CA ASP A 195 -18.40 -8.86 -16.92
C ASP A 195 -17.19 -8.25 -16.20
N LYS A 196 -17.28 -6.98 -15.82
CA LYS A 196 -16.24 -6.34 -15.00
C LYS A 196 -16.11 -6.99 -13.61
N CYS A 197 -17.24 -7.39 -13.01
CA CYS A 197 -17.21 -8.07 -11.71
C CYS A 197 -16.60 -9.48 -11.83
N ARG A 198 -16.95 -10.27 -12.86
CA ARG A 198 -16.36 -11.59 -13.13
C ARG A 198 -14.84 -11.47 -13.31
N LYS A 199 -14.43 -10.55 -14.19
CA LYS A 199 -13.00 -10.31 -14.45
C LYS A 199 -12.25 -9.84 -13.20
N ALA A 200 -12.85 -9.00 -12.37
CA ALA A 200 -12.23 -8.56 -11.12
C ALA A 200 -12.03 -9.72 -10.13
N LEU A 201 -12.99 -10.65 -10.03
CA LEU A 201 -12.85 -11.86 -9.22
C LEU A 201 -11.76 -12.77 -9.76
N GLU A 202 -11.75 -13.04 -11.07
CA GLU A 202 -10.74 -13.86 -11.75
C GLU A 202 -9.33 -13.30 -11.52
N VAL A 203 -9.12 -12.01 -11.81
CA VAL A 203 -7.84 -11.32 -11.59
C VAL A 203 -7.43 -11.35 -10.12
N PHE A 204 -8.39 -11.25 -9.20
CA PHE A 204 -8.09 -11.33 -7.77
C PHE A 204 -7.61 -12.72 -7.39
N ASP A 205 -8.33 -13.77 -7.79
CA ASP A 205 -8.01 -15.16 -7.45
C ASP A 205 -6.68 -15.63 -8.05
N GLU A 206 -6.32 -15.11 -9.24
CA GLU A 206 -5.04 -15.43 -9.88
C GLU A 206 -3.83 -14.75 -9.23
N ASN A 207 -4.02 -13.56 -8.63
CA ASN A 207 -2.89 -12.70 -8.25
C ASN A 207 -2.74 -12.50 -6.74
N PHE A 208 -3.81 -12.74 -5.98
CA PHE A 208 -3.83 -12.42 -4.55
C PHE A 208 -4.34 -13.60 -3.71
N ILE A 209 -4.03 -13.54 -2.42
CA ILE A 209 -4.55 -14.46 -1.41
C ILE A 209 -5.20 -13.62 -0.32
N LYS A 210 -6.44 -13.92 0.02
CA LYS A 210 -7.13 -13.33 1.15
C LYS A 210 -7.07 -14.27 2.34
N PHE A 211 -6.56 -13.80 3.46
CA PHE A 211 -6.56 -14.54 4.72
C PHE A 211 -7.94 -14.50 5.38
N ASP A 212 -8.20 -15.43 6.31
CA ASP A 212 -9.48 -15.51 7.03
C ASP A 212 -9.84 -14.22 7.77
N ASN A 213 -8.84 -13.46 8.22
CA ASN A 213 -9.04 -12.14 8.83
C ASN A 213 -9.35 -11.02 7.82
N GLY A 214 -9.35 -11.32 6.51
CA GLY A 214 -9.60 -10.38 5.43
C GLY A 214 -8.38 -9.61 4.94
N PHE A 215 -7.17 -9.87 5.47
CA PHE A 215 -5.94 -9.30 4.92
C PHE A 215 -5.61 -9.95 3.57
N VAL A 216 -5.23 -9.12 2.59
CA VAL A 216 -4.91 -9.59 1.24
C VAL A 216 -3.42 -9.48 1.01
N ILE A 217 -2.81 -10.51 0.43
CA ILE A 217 -1.39 -10.58 0.10
C ILE A 217 -1.18 -10.95 -1.37
N PHE A 218 0.02 -10.72 -1.87
CA PHE A 218 0.42 -11.09 -3.23
C PHE A 218 0.73 -12.58 -3.36
N ARG A 219 0.32 -13.19 -4.48
CA ARG A 219 0.81 -14.52 -4.87
C ARG A 219 2.23 -14.45 -5.44
N ARG A 220 2.98 -15.53 -5.28
CA ARG A 220 4.32 -15.69 -5.81
C ARG A 220 4.34 -15.55 -7.35
N GLU A 221 3.46 -16.28 -8.00
CA GLU A 221 3.34 -16.34 -9.45
C GLU A 221 3.03 -14.95 -10.05
N TYR A 222 2.29 -14.13 -9.30
CA TYR A 222 2.03 -12.75 -9.70
C TYR A 222 3.29 -11.90 -9.69
N LEU A 223 4.12 -12.00 -8.65
CA LEU A 223 5.39 -11.26 -8.60
C LEU A 223 6.36 -11.73 -9.70
N GLU A 224 6.39 -13.02 -10.01
CA GLU A 224 7.21 -13.57 -11.08
C GLU A 224 6.79 -13.00 -12.44
N ARG A 225 5.47 -12.90 -12.71
CA ARG A 225 4.96 -12.23 -13.92
C ARG A 225 5.30 -10.76 -13.97
N ILE A 226 5.12 -10.03 -12.86
CA ILE A 226 5.51 -8.61 -12.76
C ILE A 226 6.99 -8.44 -13.06
N TYR A 227 7.84 -9.25 -12.46
CA TYR A 227 9.29 -9.18 -12.67
C TYR A 227 9.66 -9.36 -14.14
N GLN A 228 9.09 -10.36 -14.83
CA GLN A 228 9.32 -10.58 -16.26
C GLN A 228 8.82 -9.40 -17.11
N THR A 229 7.61 -8.90 -16.82
CA THR A 229 7.06 -7.72 -17.50
C THR A 229 7.98 -6.49 -17.33
N ILE A 230 8.51 -6.27 -16.14
CA ILE A 230 9.47 -5.20 -15.89
C ILE A 230 10.73 -5.41 -16.73
N LEU A 231 11.31 -6.62 -16.71
CA LEU A 231 12.53 -6.94 -17.49
C LEU A 231 12.37 -6.73 -19.00
N GLU A 232 11.19 -6.95 -19.54
CA GLU A 232 10.87 -6.68 -20.94
C GLU A 232 10.75 -5.18 -21.22
N LYS A 233 9.94 -4.51 -20.44
CA LYS A 233 9.64 -3.08 -20.65
C LYS A 233 10.84 -2.16 -20.42
N ILE A 234 11.71 -2.47 -19.46
CA ILE A 234 12.93 -1.66 -19.21
C ILE A 234 13.94 -1.70 -20.36
N LYS A 235 13.85 -2.68 -21.30
CA LYS A 235 14.73 -2.71 -22.47
C LYS A 235 14.53 -1.48 -23.37
N THR A 236 13.29 -1.02 -23.51
CA THR A 236 12.91 0.10 -24.37
C THR A 236 12.63 1.40 -23.60
N ALA A 237 12.39 1.30 -22.29
CA ALA A 237 12.08 2.44 -21.45
C ALA A 237 13.25 3.43 -21.35
N ARG A 238 12.96 4.72 -21.41
CA ARG A 238 13.91 5.82 -21.24
C ARG A 238 13.93 6.30 -19.80
N ARG A 239 14.98 7.02 -19.43
CA ARG A 239 15.02 7.69 -18.13
C ARG A 239 13.86 8.69 -18.00
N GLY A 240 13.10 8.59 -16.93
CA GLY A 240 11.91 9.41 -16.69
C GLY A 240 10.60 8.77 -17.15
N ASP A 241 10.65 7.57 -17.73
CA ASP A 241 9.44 6.83 -18.09
C ASP A 241 8.78 6.21 -16.86
N LYS A 242 7.46 6.07 -16.94
CA LYS A 242 6.65 5.41 -15.93
C LYS A 242 5.87 4.26 -16.58
N ILE A 243 6.09 3.05 -16.06
CA ILE A 243 5.29 1.87 -16.42
C ILE A 243 4.07 1.88 -15.50
N THR A 244 2.90 2.11 -16.08
CA THR A 244 1.66 2.26 -15.30
C THR A 244 1.07 0.90 -14.91
N TYR A 245 0.24 0.88 -13.88
CA TYR A 245 -0.43 -0.35 -13.45
C TYR A 245 -1.33 -0.96 -14.55
N GLU A 246 -1.87 -0.14 -15.46
CA GLU A 246 -2.66 -0.58 -16.61
C GLU A 246 -1.86 -1.44 -17.60
N GLU A 247 -0.54 -1.20 -17.66
CA GLU A 247 0.38 -1.96 -18.53
C GLU A 247 0.82 -3.28 -17.89
N ILE A 248 0.68 -3.41 -16.58
CA ILE A 248 1.04 -4.62 -15.81
C ILE A 248 -0.19 -5.52 -15.63
N LEU A 249 -1.32 -4.94 -15.27
CA LEU A 249 -2.57 -5.64 -15.07
C LEU A 249 -3.49 -5.39 -16.27
N ILE A 250 -3.46 -6.30 -17.23
CA ILE A 250 -4.35 -6.24 -18.40
C ILE A 250 -5.75 -6.69 -17.93
N TRP A 251 -6.67 -5.73 -17.89
CA TRP A 251 -8.09 -5.96 -17.59
C TRP A 251 -8.84 -6.47 -18.83
#